data_4c9b696789d1fa6f4bcc0c93a36afcf9
#
_entry.id   4c9b696789d1fa6f4bcc0c93a36afcf9
#
_cell.length_a   1.000
_cell.length_b   1.000
_cell.length_c   1.000
_cell.angle_alpha   90.00
_cell.angle_beta   90.00
_cell.angle_gamma   90.00
#
_symmetry.space_group_name_H-M   'P 1'
#
loop_
_entity.id
_entity.type
_entity.pdbx_description
1 polymer ?
#
loop_
_entity_poly.entity_id
_entity_poly.type
_entity_poly.pdbx_seq_one_letter_code
_entity_poly.pdbx_strand_id
1 'polypeptide(L)'
;MSVSEPPGPVPSWRPGYYVWPRGQNKLVVFAGIGTRTGDAERSFSGLLKFLAERGGYDLRRDVLEGTYSGAERDGVWKPRAYVSADTRRPIADVSEAVANCLDWYRDALPADTRLWLLGYSLGGVAALDGATMAVARDRAGWAGRLGGIMTLASPVRGCNAGALVNWAWLVTGEPDALGQAGRDLAARWSDEEEQARLQRRAAFLRAAGVPLLTLTDPDDAVVRPDEALLPAAGESIEDLLVGVHIVRPGSLGHGALLDEPAVWRRALDFVGPQHVAASYEQIDPIDTELQALKQRLRREGRIK
;
A
#
# COMPACT_ATOMS: atom_id res chain seq x y z
N MET A 1 8.21 25.26 -32.52
CA MET A 1 7.40 24.73 -31.44
C MET A 1 7.25 23.25 -31.68
N SER A 2 8.01 22.42 -30.97
CA SER A 2 7.96 20.95 -31.06
C SER A 2 6.75 20.50 -30.23
N VAL A 3 5.75 19.94 -30.87
CA VAL A 3 4.61 19.28 -30.22
C VAL A 3 5.14 17.96 -29.67
N SER A 4 5.26 17.86 -28.36
CA SER A 4 5.58 16.59 -27.71
C SER A 4 4.45 15.60 -27.98
N GLU A 5 4.78 14.45 -28.54
CA GLU A 5 3.84 13.34 -28.69
C GLU A 5 3.18 13.01 -27.35
N PRO A 6 1.86 12.75 -27.34
CA PRO A 6 1.19 12.30 -26.14
C PRO A 6 1.83 11.00 -25.66
N PRO A 7 1.95 10.78 -24.34
CA PRO A 7 2.46 9.53 -23.80
C PRO A 7 1.63 8.37 -24.37
N GLY A 8 2.31 7.38 -24.91
CA GLY A 8 1.68 6.18 -25.45
C GLY A 8 0.77 5.49 -24.45
N PRO A 9 -0.14 4.60 -24.90
CA PRO A 9 -1.11 3.94 -24.04
C PRO A 9 -0.38 3.25 -22.89
N VAL A 10 -0.85 3.53 -21.65
CA VAL A 10 -0.38 2.84 -20.45
C VAL A 10 -0.56 1.34 -20.71
N PRO A 11 0.51 0.54 -20.63
CA PRO A 11 0.40 -0.89 -20.85
C PRO A 11 -0.63 -1.46 -19.88
N SER A 12 -1.61 -2.22 -20.40
CA SER A 12 -2.52 -2.97 -19.54
C SER A 12 -1.69 -3.84 -18.62
N TRP A 13 -1.91 -3.69 -17.31
CA TRP A 13 -1.21 -4.47 -16.29
C TRP A 13 -1.33 -5.97 -16.63
N ARG A 14 -0.21 -6.58 -16.96
CA ARG A 14 -0.05 -8.03 -17.01
C ARG A 14 0.95 -8.38 -15.93
N PRO A 15 0.72 -9.39 -15.09
CA PRO A 15 1.73 -9.92 -14.19
C PRO A 15 2.85 -10.53 -15.03
N GLY A 16 3.91 -9.81 -15.21
CA GLY A 16 5.01 -10.21 -16.07
C GLY A 16 6.04 -9.10 -16.19
N TYR A 17 6.98 -9.05 -15.23
CA TYR A 17 8.35 -8.60 -15.44
C TYR A 17 8.56 -7.17 -15.95
N TYR A 18 8.18 -6.16 -15.17
CA TYR A 18 8.84 -4.87 -15.28
C TYR A 18 10.08 -4.85 -14.40
N VAL A 19 11.21 -4.93 -15.07
CA VAL A 19 12.52 -4.85 -14.46
C VAL A 19 12.87 -3.39 -14.28
N TRP A 20 12.89 -2.93 -13.03
CA TRP A 20 13.34 -1.59 -12.71
C TRP A 20 14.82 -1.61 -12.30
N PRO A 21 15.64 -0.62 -12.68
CA PRO A 21 17.00 -0.50 -12.19
C PRO A 21 17.06 -0.49 -10.67
N ARG A 22 18.13 -1.05 -10.10
CA ARG A 22 18.32 -1.17 -8.66
C ARG A 22 18.25 0.19 -7.98
N GLY A 23 17.41 0.32 -6.94
CA GLY A 23 17.31 1.51 -6.12
C GLY A 23 16.37 2.60 -6.64
N GLN A 24 15.65 2.37 -7.73
CA GLN A 24 14.62 3.30 -8.22
C GLN A 24 13.27 3.16 -7.50
N ASN A 25 12.98 2.00 -6.88
CA ASN A 25 11.74 1.81 -6.14
C ASN A 25 11.97 2.05 -4.64
N LYS A 26 11.09 2.83 -4.02
CA LYS A 26 11.02 2.99 -2.56
C LYS A 26 9.64 2.61 -2.09
N LEU A 27 9.59 1.88 -0.98
CA LEU A 27 8.35 1.52 -0.29
C LEU A 27 8.11 2.55 0.80
N VAL A 28 6.97 3.23 0.78
CA VAL A 28 6.55 4.10 1.87
C VAL A 28 5.46 3.38 2.65
N VAL A 29 5.73 3.04 3.91
CA VAL A 29 4.82 2.24 4.73
C VAL A 29 4.07 3.12 5.73
N PHE A 30 2.75 2.89 5.86
CA PHE A 30 1.85 3.64 6.74
C PHE A 30 1.11 2.67 7.66
N ALA A 31 1.28 2.83 8.97
CA ALA A 31 0.61 2.03 9.98
C ALA A 31 -0.82 2.51 10.27
N GLY A 32 -1.57 1.72 11.05
CA GLY A 32 -2.94 1.99 11.44
C GLY A 32 -3.12 3.06 12.53
N ILE A 33 -4.36 3.21 12.97
CA ILE A 33 -4.71 4.13 14.05
C ILE A 33 -4.09 3.69 15.39
N GLY A 34 -3.77 4.64 16.25
CA GLY A 34 -3.18 4.37 17.56
C GLY A 34 -1.68 4.06 17.55
N THR A 35 -1.05 4.06 16.40
CA THR A 35 0.38 3.78 16.21
C THR A 35 1.25 5.04 16.39
N ARG A 36 2.56 4.83 16.40
CA ARG A 36 3.60 5.87 16.47
C ARG A 36 4.73 5.53 15.51
N THR A 37 5.64 6.45 15.30
CA THR A 37 6.85 6.24 14.49
C THR A 37 7.59 4.96 14.91
N GLY A 38 7.98 4.15 13.94
CA GLY A 38 8.60 2.83 14.11
C GLY A 38 7.59 1.66 14.16
N ASP A 39 6.30 1.94 14.30
CA ASP A 39 5.28 0.87 14.33
C ASP A 39 4.94 0.36 12.93
N ALA A 40 5.11 1.17 11.87
CA ALA A 40 4.86 0.73 10.51
C ALA A 40 5.86 -0.38 10.10
N GLU A 41 7.16 -0.16 10.28
CA GLU A 41 8.17 -1.18 9.98
C GLU A 41 7.93 -2.47 10.79
N ARG A 42 7.50 -2.33 12.06
CA ARG A 42 7.17 -3.47 12.91
C ARG A 42 5.96 -4.23 12.41
N SER A 43 4.89 -3.53 12.06
CA SER A 43 3.65 -4.12 11.55
C SER A 43 3.87 -4.86 10.23
N PHE A 44 4.69 -4.29 9.35
CA PHE A 44 5.00 -4.88 8.05
C PHE A 44 6.21 -5.81 8.07
N SER A 45 6.80 -6.15 9.23
CA SER A 45 8.10 -6.83 9.33
C SER A 45 8.19 -8.12 8.52
N GLY A 46 7.16 -8.96 8.54
CA GLY A 46 7.09 -10.21 7.75
C GLY A 46 7.10 -9.93 6.25
N LEU A 47 6.25 -9.03 5.80
CA LEU A 47 6.17 -8.60 4.40
C LEU A 47 7.50 -7.97 3.93
N LEU A 48 8.05 -7.04 4.71
CA LEU A 48 9.30 -6.36 4.36
C LEU A 48 10.47 -7.34 4.26
N LYS A 49 10.57 -8.31 5.20
CA LYS A 49 11.55 -9.38 5.13
C LYS A 49 11.40 -10.22 3.85
N PHE A 50 10.17 -10.59 3.50
CA PHE A 50 9.89 -11.32 2.26
C PHE A 50 10.30 -10.52 1.02
N LEU A 51 9.98 -9.21 0.96
CA LEU A 51 10.38 -8.33 -0.13
C LEU A 51 11.90 -8.18 -0.22
N ALA A 52 12.61 -8.17 0.91
CA ALA A 52 14.07 -8.16 0.92
C ALA A 52 14.64 -9.46 0.35
N GLU A 53 14.15 -10.60 0.81
CA GLU A 53 14.64 -11.94 0.43
C GLU A 53 14.28 -12.32 -1.02
N ARG A 54 13.10 -11.94 -1.49
CA ARG A 54 12.55 -12.35 -2.79
C ARG A 54 12.55 -11.26 -3.84
N GLY A 55 12.42 -10.01 -3.41
CA GLY A 55 12.37 -8.82 -4.29
C GLY A 55 13.68 -8.03 -4.35
N GLY A 56 14.67 -8.37 -3.51
CA GLY A 56 15.95 -7.69 -3.48
C GLY A 56 15.90 -6.27 -2.89
N TYR A 57 14.89 -5.95 -2.08
CA TYR A 57 14.80 -4.66 -1.38
C TYR A 57 15.80 -4.59 -0.24
N ASP A 58 16.52 -3.47 -0.14
CA ASP A 58 17.33 -3.14 1.03
C ASP A 58 16.45 -2.39 2.04
N LEU A 59 16.13 -3.04 3.17
CA LEU A 59 15.20 -2.49 4.16
C LEU A 59 15.64 -1.15 4.74
N ARG A 60 16.94 -0.86 4.81
CA ARG A 60 17.45 0.41 5.33
C ARG A 60 17.41 1.54 4.30
N ARG A 61 17.49 1.18 3.03
CA ARG A 61 17.60 2.15 1.94
C ARG A 61 16.30 2.31 1.16
N ASP A 62 15.57 1.21 0.97
CA ASP A 62 14.44 1.15 0.05
C ASP A 62 13.07 1.21 0.76
N VAL A 63 13.08 1.15 2.10
CA VAL A 63 11.87 1.31 2.94
C VAL A 63 11.92 2.65 3.64
N LEU A 64 10.85 3.41 3.52
CA LEU A 64 10.62 4.71 4.14
C LEU A 64 9.37 4.61 5.02
N GLU A 65 9.44 5.13 6.22
CA GLU A 65 8.24 5.23 7.05
C GLU A 65 7.49 6.52 6.72
N GLY A 66 6.20 6.40 6.39
CA GLY A 66 5.32 7.55 6.25
C GLY A 66 5.00 8.17 7.61
N THR A 67 4.73 9.47 7.64
CA THR A 67 4.41 10.16 8.88
C THR A 67 3.04 10.85 8.79
N TYR A 68 2.39 10.95 9.93
CA TYR A 68 1.15 11.70 10.15
C TYR A 68 1.42 13.07 10.81
N SER A 69 2.69 13.46 10.95
CA SER A 69 3.10 14.68 11.61
C SER A 69 4.27 15.34 10.88
N GLY A 70 4.28 16.67 10.91
CA GLY A 70 5.35 17.46 10.35
C GLY A 70 5.26 18.91 10.79
N ALA A 71 6.23 19.69 10.41
CA ALA A 71 6.23 21.13 10.65
C ALA A 71 6.93 21.87 9.53
N GLU A 72 6.43 23.05 9.26
CA GLU A 72 7.11 24.01 8.40
C GLU A 72 8.35 24.58 9.11
N ARG A 73 9.47 24.55 8.42
CA ARG A 73 10.73 25.18 8.85
C ARG A 73 11.36 25.85 7.63
N ASP A 74 11.61 27.12 7.75
CA ASP A 74 12.21 27.93 6.66
C ASP A 74 11.42 27.84 5.34
N GLY A 75 10.09 27.86 5.43
CA GLY A 75 9.19 27.75 4.28
C GLY A 75 9.11 26.35 3.65
N VAL A 76 9.72 25.34 4.28
CA VAL A 76 9.70 23.95 3.81
C VAL A 76 9.07 23.05 4.87
N TRP A 77 8.05 22.30 4.49
CA TRP A 77 7.48 21.27 5.36
C TRP A 77 8.48 20.13 5.52
N LYS A 78 8.68 19.68 6.76
CA LYS A 78 9.58 18.57 7.09
C LYS A 78 8.84 17.53 7.94
N PRO A 79 9.00 16.23 7.63
CA PRO A 79 8.40 15.17 8.42
C PRO A 79 8.94 15.16 9.85
N ARG A 80 8.10 14.76 10.78
CA ARG A 80 8.42 14.59 12.19
C ARG A 80 7.98 13.20 12.66
N ALA A 81 8.60 12.74 13.73
CA ALA A 81 8.08 11.60 14.46
C ALA A 81 6.65 11.91 14.93
N TYR A 82 5.76 10.96 14.73
CA TYR A 82 4.36 11.04 15.14
C TYR A 82 4.09 10.15 16.36
N VAL A 83 3.04 10.48 17.07
CA VAL A 83 2.54 9.73 18.21
C VAL A 83 1.11 9.27 17.95
N SER A 84 0.60 8.37 18.77
CA SER A 84 -0.75 7.82 18.63
C SER A 84 -1.86 8.88 18.49
N ALA A 85 -1.73 10.04 19.15
CA ALA A 85 -2.67 11.13 19.02
C ALA A 85 -2.74 11.73 17.60
N ASP A 86 -1.63 11.73 16.87
CA ASP A 86 -1.57 12.24 15.49
C ASP A 86 -2.44 11.42 14.54
N THR A 87 -2.57 10.11 14.77
CA THR A 87 -3.40 9.21 13.98
C THR A 87 -4.90 9.32 14.28
N ARG A 88 -5.27 10.03 15.34
CA ARG A 88 -6.66 10.20 15.81
C ARG A 88 -7.26 11.55 15.43
N ARG A 89 -6.47 12.41 14.77
CA ARG A 89 -6.92 13.71 14.24
C ARG A 89 -7.95 13.50 13.12
N PRO A 90 -8.62 14.57 12.65
CA PRO A 90 -9.45 14.49 11.45
C PRO A 90 -8.73 13.81 10.28
N ILE A 91 -9.43 12.96 9.54
CA ILE A 91 -8.82 12.27 8.38
C ILE A 91 -8.26 13.27 7.37
N ALA A 92 -8.88 14.42 7.20
CA ALA A 92 -8.37 15.47 6.33
C ALA A 92 -6.97 15.94 6.74
N ASP A 93 -6.75 16.18 8.05
CA ASP A 93 -5.45 16.61 8.58
C ASP A 93 -4.39 15.52 8.47
N VAL A 94 -4.79 14.27 8.76
CA VAL A 94 -3.93 13.09 8.62
C VAL A 94 -3.50 12.92 7.16
N SER A 95 -4.43 13.03 6.23
CA SER A 95 -4.19 12.88 4.80
C SER A 95 -3.35 14.04 4.25
N GLU A 96 -3.55 15.25 4.75
CA GLU A 96 -2.72 16.40 4.39
C GLU A 96 -1.27 16.24 4.86
N ALA A 97 -1.05 15.76 6.08
CA ALA A 97 0.29 15.44 6.57
C ALA A 97 0.98 14.37 5.71
N VAL A 98 0.22 13.34 5.27
CA VAL A 98 0.71 12.32 4.33
C VAL A 98 1.05 12.93 2.97
N ALA A 99 0.19 13.79 2.41
CA ALA A 99 0.47 14.48 1.14
C ALA A 99 1.76 15.29 1.21
N ASN A 100 1.95 16.06 2.29
CA ASN A 100 3.16 16.83 2.51
C ASN A 100 4.41 15.94 2.71
N CYS A 101 4.25 14.80 3.38
CA CYS A 101 5.31 13.79 3.52
C CYS A 101 5.73 13.22 2.16
N LEU A 102 4.76 12.92 1.30
CA LEU A 102 5.00 12.42 -0.04
C LEU A 102 5.70 13.46 -0.90
N ASP A 103 5.23 14.73 -0.88
CA ASP A 103 5.87 15.84 -1.60
C ASP A 103 7.33 16.00 -1.13
N TRP A 104 7.58 15.92 0.18
CA TRP A 104 8.93 16.00 0.73
C TRP A 104 9.82 14.83 0.27
N TYR A 105 9.31 13.59 0.23
CA TYR A 105 10.06 12.45 -0.31
C TYR A 105 10.33 12.60 -1.81
N ARG A 106 9.34 13.05 -2.59
CA ARG A 106 9.51 13.30 -4.02
C ARG A 106 10.67 14.26 -4.28
N ASP A 107 10.72 15.36 -3.50
CA ASP A 107 11.70 16.42 -3.70
C ASP A 107 13.09 16.06 -3.14
N ALA A 108 13.15 15.23 -2.11
CA ALA A 108 14.40 14.77 -1.49
C ALA A 108 15.08 13.60 -2.23
N LEU A 109 14.32 12.82 -3.00
CA LEU A 109 14.82 11.63 -3.68
C LEU A 109 15.13 11.91 -5.15
N PRO A 110 16.06 11.14 -5.77
CA PRO A 110 16.37 11.27 -7.20
C PRO A 110 15.13 11.26 -8.09
N ALA A 111 15.17 12.01 -9.19
CA ALA A 111 14.01 12.22 -10.07
C ALA A 111 13.49 10.94 -10.73
N ASP A 112 14.29 9.90 -10.85
CA ASP A 112 13.94 8.58 -11.37
C ASP A 112 13.41 7.61 -10.31
N THR A 113 13.35 8.04 -9.03
CA THR A 113 12.80 7.22 -7.94
C THR A 113 11.30 7.13 -8.02
N ARG A 114 10.75 5.93 -7.85
CA ARG A 114 9.31 5.67 -7.72
C ARG A 114 8.94 5.31 -6.29
N LEU A 115 7.87 5.91 -5.81
CA LEU A 115 7.31 5.64 -4.49
C LEU A 115 6.14 4.67 -4.63
N TRP A 116 6.20 3.57 -3.89
CA TRP A 116 5.12 2.60 -3.74
C TRP A 116 4.58 2.71 -2.32
N LEU A 117 3.30 2.98 -2.18
CA LEU A 117 2.67 3.20 -0.87
C LEU A 117 2.03 1.90 -0.39
N LEU A 118 2.36 1.50 0.81
CA LEU A 118 1.77 0.35 1.49
C LEU A 118 1.10 0.85 2.78
N GLY A 119 -0.21 0.78 2.84
CA GLY A 119 -0.98 1.27 3.99
C GLY A 119 -1.82 0.17 4.62
N TYR A 120 -1.76 0.07 5.95
CA TYR A 120 -2.56 -0.85 6.74
C TYR A 120 -3.58 -0.09 7.57
N SER A 121 -4.83 -0.59 7.62
CA SER A 121 -5.89 0.02 8.40
C SER A 121 -6.06 1.51 8.04
N LEU A 122 -6.08 2.44 8.99
CA LEU A 122 -6.10 3.89 8.73
C LEU A 122 -4.98 4.34 7.79
N GLY A 123 -3.81 3.67 7.84
CA GLY A 123 -2.68 4.00 6.98
C GLY A 123 -2.99 3.88 5.49
N GLY A 124 -3.84 2.94 5.09
CA GLY A 124 -4.28 2.84 3.70
C GLY A 124 -5.23 3.95 3.28
N VAL A 125 -6.12 4.37 4.18
CA VAL A 125 -7.00 5.54 3.95
C VAL A 125 -6.16 6.79 3.75
N ALA A 126 -5.22 7.05 4.67
CA ALA A 126 -4.34 8.21 4.62
C ALA A 126 -3.41 8.21 3.39
N ALA A 127 -2.89 7.03 3.01
CA ALA A 127 -2.06 6.89 1.82
C ALA A 127 -2.86 7.19 0.54
N LEU A 128 -4.08 6.69 0.42
CA LEU A 128 -4.94 6.93 -0.74
C LEU A 128 -5.35 8.40 -0.86
N ASP A 129 -5.87 8.98 0.24
CA ASP A 129 -6.32 10.36 0.26
C ASP A 129 -5.12 11.33 0.12
N GLY A 130 -4.02 11.09 0.84
CA GLY A 130 -2.80 11.90 0.77
C GLY A 130 -2.16 11.87 -0.61
N ALA A 131 -2.06 10.69 -1.24
CA ALA A 131 -1.57 10.58 -2.62
C ALA A 131 -2.47 11.32 -3.61
N THR A 132 -3.79 11.24 -3.43
CA THR A 132 -4.73 12.01 -4.27
C THR A 132 -4.48 13.50 -4.15
N MET A 133 -4.28 14.01 -2.92
CA MET A 133 -3.98 15.43 -2.66
C MET A 133 -2.63 15.83 -3.27
N ALA A 134 -1.58 15.04 -3.09
CA ALA A 134 -0.25 15.31 -3.62
C ALA A 134 -0.27 15.38 -5.16
N VAL A 135 -0.88 14.39 -5.82
CA VAL A 135 -1.02 14.37 -7.29
C VAL A 135 -1.91 15.50 -7.80
N ALA A 136 -2.96 15.88 -7.05
CA ALA A 136 -3.83 17.00 -7.44
C ALA A 136 -3.11 18.37 -7.35
N ARG A 137 -2.18 18.53 -6.39
CA ARG A 137 -1.37 19.75 -6.23
C ARG A 137 -0.35 19.92 -7.37
N ASP A 138 0.29 18.82 -7.76
CA ASP A 138 1.35 18.85 -8.79
C ASP A 138 1.34 17.56 -9.62
N ARG A 139 0.40 17.48 -10.56
CA ARG A 139 0.26 16.31 -11.43
C ARG A 139 1.51 16.05 -12.28
N ALA A 140 2.17 17.10 -12.74
CA ALA A 140 3.35 16.99 -13.59
C ALA A 140 4.56 16.48 -12.79
N GLY A 141 4.79 17.00 -11.59
CA GLY A 141 5.86 16.54 -10.71
C GLY A 141 5.67 15.11 -10.21
N TRP A 142 4.42 14.63 -10.15
CA TRP A 142 4.11 13.26 -9.76
C TRP A 142 4.03 12.27 -10.94
N ALA A 143 4.07 12.75 -12.17
CA ALA A 143 4.01 11.86 -13.33
C ALA A 143 5.17 10.83 -13.32
N GLY A 144 4.83 9.55 -13.23
CA GLY A 144 5.79 8.45 -13.16
C GLY A 144 6.55 8.31 -11.84
N ARG A 145 6.32 9.19 -10.84
CA ARG A 145 6.96 9.14 -9.52
C ARG A 145 6.18 8.29 -8.50
N LEU A 146 4.89 8.18 -8.65
CA LEU A 146 4.05 7.33 -7.81
C LEU A 146 3.83 5.99 -8.55
N GLY A 147 4.45 4.94 -8.03
CA GLY A 147 4.41 3.60 -8.64
C GLY A 147 3.07 2.90 -8.44
N GLY A 148 2.46 3.08 -7.29
CA GLY A 148 1.15 2.51 -6.96
C GLY A 148 0.82 2.62 -5.47
N ILE A 149 -0.42 2.28 -5.12
CA ILE A 149 -0.92 2.29 -3.74
C ILE A 149 -1.53 0.93 -3.44
N MET A 150 -1.01 0.27 -2.42
CA MET A 150 -1.56 -0.97 -1.86
C MET A 150 -2.14 -0.70 -0.49
N THR A 151 -3.39 -1.07 -0.28
CA THR A 151 -4.05 -0.97 1.02
C THR A 151 -4.38 -2.35 1.56
N LEU A 152 -4.14 -2.56 2.84
CA LEU A 152 -4.34 -3.83 3.54
C LEU A 152 -5.33 -3.63 4.68
N ALA A 153 -6.44 -4.33 4.67
CA ALA A 153 -7.49 -4.24 5.68
C ALA A 153 -7.82 -2.77 6.04
N SER A 154 -7.93 -1.92 5.03
CA SER A 154 -8.07 -0.46 5.21
C SER A 154 -9.50 -0.01 4.92
N PRO A 155 -10.17 0.68 5.84
CA PRO A 155 -11.56 1.13 5.64
C PRO A 155 -11.60 2.35 4.71
N VAL A 156 -11.16 2.19 3.46
CA VAL A 156 -11.07 3.29 2.48
C VAL A 156 -12.44 3.87 2.14
N ARG A 157 -13.48 3.05 2.24
CA ARG A 157 -14.87 3.47 2.06
C ARG A 157 -15.53 4.01 3.34
N GLY A 158 -14.76 4.08 4.43
CA GLY A 158 -15.29 4.31 5.76
C GLY A 158 -15.63 3.01 6.47
N CYS A 159 -16.17 3.09 7.67
CA CYS A 159 -16.43 1.93 8.50
C CYS A 159 -17.73 2.10 9.27
N ASN A 160 -18.48 1.02 9.45
CA ASN A 160 -19.72 1.06 10.22
C ASN A 160 -19.46 1.50 11.67
N ALA A 161 -20.17 2.52 12.13
CA ALA A 161 -19.98 3.11 13.45
C ALA A 161 -20.05 2.09 14.61
N GLY A 162 -20.97 1.11 14.50
CA GLY A 162 -21.12 0.06 15.52
C GLY A 162 -19.89 -0.87 15.58
N ALA A 163 -19.34 -1.23 14.43
CA ALA A 163 -18.11 -2.02 14.36
C ALA A 163 -16.92 -1.28 14.96
N LEU A 164 -16.78 0.02 14.66
CA LEU A 164 -15.72 0.87 15.21
C LEU A 164 -15.81 1.02 16.73
N VAL A 165 -17.00 1.24 17.27
CA VAL A 165 -17.21 1.35 18.74
C VAL A 165 -16.87 0.03 19.41
N ASN A 166 -17.33 -1.09 18.86
CA ASN A 166 -17.02 -2.42 19.40
C ASN A 166 -15.53 -2.69 19.39
N TRP A 167 -14.84 -2.35 18.31
CA TRP A 167 -13.39 -2.51 18.19
C TRP A 167 -12.65 -1.60 19.18
N ALA A 168 -13.03 -0.33 19.32
CA ALA A 168 -12.45 0.60 20.27
C ALA A 168 -12.58 0.05 21.71
N TRP A 169 -13.77 -0.40 22.08
CA TRP A 169 -14.03 -1.04 23.37
C TRP A 169 -13.16 -2.27 23.62
N LEU A 170 -13.03 -3.14 22.63
CA LEU A 170 -12.31 -4.40 22.74
C LEU A 170 -10.79 -4.20 22.90
N VAL A 171 -10.23 -3.18 22.23
CA VAL A 171 -8.78 -2.94 22.19
C VAL A 171 -8.33 -2.01 23.33
N THR A 172 -9.14 -1.04 23.72
CA THR A 172 -8.71 0.03 24.64
C THR A 172 -9.57 0.14 25.89
N GLY A 173 -10.76 -0.44 25.90
CA GLY A 173 -11.77 -0.22 26.94
C GLY A 173 -12.46 1.16 26.90
N GLU A 174 -12.19 1.96 25.84
CA GLU A 174 -12.73 3.32 25.68
C GLU A 174 -13.43 3.48 24.32
N PRO A 175 -14.70 3.87 24.28
CA PRO A 175 -15.47 4.01 23.04
C PRO A 175 -14.93 5.11 22.09
N ASP A 176 -14.29 6.14 22.64
CA ASP A 176 -13.72 7.28 21.89
C ASP A 176 -12.23 7.12 21.55
N ALA A 177 -11.67 5.94 21.75
CA ALA A 177 -10.24 5.68 21.53
C ALA A 177 -9.75 5.97 20.11
N LEU A 178 -10.65 6.00 19.13
CA LEU A 178 -10.35 6.31 17.73
C LEU A 178 -10.36 7.81 17.40
N GLY A 179 -10.79 8.65 18.34
CA GLY A 179 -10.81 10.10 18.18
C GLY A 179 -11.66 10.59 16.99
N GLN A 180 -11.25 11.71 16.41
CA GLN A 180 -11.97 12.28 15.26
C GLN A 180 -11.86 11.40 14.01
N ALA A 181 -10.72 10.74 13.80
CA ALA A 181 -10.54 9.83 12.66
C ALA A 181 -11.61 8.73 12.63
N GLY A 182 -11.95 8.13 13.78
CA GLY A 182 -13.03 7.15 13.85
C GLY A 182 -14.40 7.72 13.48
N ARG A 183 -14.72 8.94 13.94
CA ARG A 183 -15.97 9.64 13.58
C ARG A 183 -16.03 9.95 12.08
N ASP A 184 -14.92 10.38 11.50
CA ASP A 184 -14.84 10.68 10.07
C ASP A 184 -14.98 9.43 9.21
N LEU A 185 -14.44 8.27 9.65
CA LEU A 185 -14.65 6.98 8.98
C LEU A 185 -16.12 6.55 9.03
N ALA A 186 -16.78 6.75 10.17
CA ALA A 186 -18.21 6.45 10.30
C ALA A 186 -19.07 7.35 9.40
N ALA A 187 -18.76 8.65 9.36
CA ALA A 187 -19.42 9.59 8.46
C ALA A 187 -19.21 9.23 6.99
N ARG A 188 -17.96 8.92 6.60
CA ARG A 188 -17.64 8.51 5.22
C ARG A 188 -18.41 7.28 4.77
N TRP A 189 -18.62 6.29 5.66
CA TRP A 189 -19.39 5.08 5.34
C TRP A 189 -20.84 5.36 5.01
N SER A 190 -21.47 6.27 5.75
CA SER A 190 -22.89 6.59 5.63
C SER A 190 -23.22 7.68 4.60
N ASP A 191 -22.23 8.39 4.07
CA ASP A 191 -22.40 9.52 3.16
C ASP A 191 -22.20 9.09 1.71
N GLU A 192 -23.29 9.06 0.94
CA GLU A 192 -23.27 8.70 -0.49
C GLU A 192 -22.38 9.64 -1.32
N GLU A 193 -22.32 10.94 -0.95
CA GLU A 193 -21.47 11.89 -1.66
C GLU A 193 -19.99 11.59 -1.41
N GLU A 194 -19.60 11.23 -0.19
CA GLU A 194 -18.22 10.78 0.12
C GLU A 194 -17.90 9.48 -0.62
N GLN A 195 -18.82 8.53 -0.75
CA GLN A 195 -18.64 7.34 -1.56
C GLN A 195 -18.39 7.70 -3.04
N ALA A 196 -19.17 8.61 -3.59
CA ALA A 196 -18.97 9.10 -4.95
C ALA A 196 -17.64 9.87 -5.12
N ARG A 197 -17.24 10.66 -4.12
CA ARG A 197 -15.93 11.33 -4.10
C ARG A 197 -14.78 10.33 -4.09
N LEU A 198 -14.89 9.26 -3.30
CA LEU A 198 -13.89 8.20 -3.25
C LEU A 198 -13.71 7.52 -4.61
N GLN A 199 -14.82 7.18 -5.27
CA GLN A 199 -14.75 6.61 -6.63
C GLN A 199 -14.07 7.58 -7.62
N ARG A 200 -14.38 8.88 -7.53
CA ARG A 200 -13.70 9.91 -8.36
C ARG A 200 -12.20 10.01 -8.04
N ARG A 201 -11.78 9.91 -6.75
CA ARG A 201 -10.37 9.89 -6.34
C ARG A 201 -9.65 8.67 -6.91
N ALA A 202 -10.24 7.48 -6.79
CA ALA A 202 -9.68 6.26 -7.35
C ALA A 202 -9.53 6.35 -8.88
N ALA A 203 -10.57 6.84 -9.57
CA ALA A 203 -10.53 7.06 -11.02
C ALA A 203 -9.46 8.10 -11.42
N PHE A 204 -9.34 9.19 -10.67
CA PHE A 204 -8.32 10.22 -10.88
C PHE A 204 -6.89 9.66 -10.76
N LEU A 205 -6.60 8.88 -9.73
CA LEU A 205 -5.29 8.25 -9.56
C LEU A 205 -4.99 7.25 -10.68
N ARG A 206 -5.96 6.40 -11.03
CA ARG A 206 -5.81 5.45 -12.16
C ARG A 206 -5.58 6.20 -13.49
N ALA A 207 -6.28 7.30 -13.74
CA ALA A 207 -6.08 8.15 -14.92
C ALA A 207 -4.73 8.90 -14.89
N ALA A 208 -4.12 9.05 -13.71
CA ALA A 208 -2.74 9.54 -13.56
C ALA A 208 -1.67 8.43 -13.71
N GLY A 209 -2.08 7.20 -14.02
CA GLY A 209 -1.18 6.05 -14.16
C GLY A 209 -0.77 5.42 -12.83
N VAL A 210 -1.50 5.68 -11.74
CA VAL A 210 -1.24 5.12 -10.41
C VAL A 210 -2.15 3.91 -10.18
N PRO A 211 -1.63 2.67 -10.22
CA PRO A 211 -2.40 1.48 -9.90
C PRO A 211 -2.78 1.44 -8.43
N LEU A 212 -3.97 0.91 -8.16
CA LEU A 212 -4.49 0.70 -6.80
C LEU A 212 -4.72 -0.79 -6.61
N LEU A 213 -4.21 -1.32 -5.50
CA LEU A 213 -4.47 -2.70 -5.05
C LEU A 213 -5.04 -2.63 -3.63
N THR A 214 -6.28 -3.09 -3.46
CA THR A 214 -6.92 -3.15 -2.15
C THR A 214 -7.12 -4.60 -1.75
N LEU A 215 -6.52 -5.04 -0.65
CA LEU A 215 -6.64 -6.41 -0.15
C LEU A 215 -7.26 -6.41 1.25
N THR A 216 -8.10 -7.39 1.51
CA THR A 216 -8.67 -7.62 2.83
C THR A 216 -8.94 -9.10 3.08
N ASP A 217 -9.15 -9.44 4.35
CA ASP A 217 -9.56 -10.76 4.78
C ASP A 217 -11.11 -10.79 4.85
N PRO A 218 -11.77 -11.80 4.29
CA PRO A 218 -13.23 -11.95 4.40
C PRO A 218 -13.71 -12.09 5.85
N ASP A 219 -12.86 -12.59 6.74
CA ASP A 219 -13.15 -12.84 8.15
C ASP A 219 -12.63 -11.73 9.09
N ASP A 220 -12.16 -10.58 8.54
CA ASP A 220 -11.74 -9.44 9.35
C ASP A 220 -12.94 -8.87 10.13
N ALA A 221 -12.86 -8.97 11.46
CA ALA A 221 -13.93 -8.52 12.36
C ALA A 221 -13.95 -6.99 12.57
N VAL A 222 -12.92 -6.27 12.10
CA VAL A 222 -12.76 -4.82 12.26
C VAL A 222 -13.14 -4.06 11.00
N VAL A 223 -12.63 -4.51 9.84
CA VAL A 223 -12.86 -3.87 8.55
C VAL A 223 -13.38 -4.91 7.56
N ARG A 224 -14.64 -4.78 7.21
CA ARG A 224 -15.30 -5.72 6.30
C ARG A 224 -14.86 -5.50 4.85
N PRO A 225 -15.01 -6.50 3.97
CA PRO A 225 -14.68 -6.38 2.56
C PRO A 225 -15.36 -5.20 1.85
N ASP A 226 -16.62 -4.93 2.15
CA ASP A 226 -17.38 -3.84 1.56
C ASP A 226 -16.89 -2.44 2.02
N GLU A 227 -16.19 -2.35 3.15
CA GLU A 227 -15.55 -1.16 3.68
C GLU A 227 -14.14 -0.93 3.10
N ALA A 228 -13.46 -2.01 2.70
CA ALA A 228 -12.04 -2.00 2.30
C ALA A 228 -11.81 -1.99 0.79
N LEU A 229 -12.70 -2.57 -0.03
CA LEU A 229 -12.38 -2.87 -1.40
C LEU A 229 -12.80 -1.76 -2.38
N LEU A 230 -11.90 -1.46 -3.33
CA LEU A 230 -12.08 -0.55 -4.45
C LEU A 230 -11.67 -1.24 -5.77
N PRO A 231 -12.46 -2.21 -6.24
CA PRO A 231 -12.12 -2.95 -7.45
C PRO A 231 -12.00 -2.01 -8.66
N ALA A 232 -11.06 -2.31 -9.54
CA ALA A 232 -10.98 -1.69 -10.85
C ALA A 232 -12.07 -2.25 -11.78
N ALA A 233 -12.32 -1.58 -12.90
CA ALA A 233 -13.22 -2.11 -13.90
C ALA A 233 -12.72 -3.45 -14.42
N GLY A 234 -13.54 -4.50 -14.29
CA GLY A 234 -13.20 -5.87 -14.68
C GLY A 234 -12.38 -6.67 -13.66
N GLU A 235 -12.07 -6.10 -12.51
CA GLU A 235 -11.45 -6.81 -11.39
C GLU A 235 -12.54 -7.46 -10.53
N SER A 236 -12.37 -8.73 -10.20
CA SER A 236 -13.32 -9.43 -9.33
C SER A 236 -13.03 -9.14 -7.86
N ILE A 237 -14.09 -9.07 -7.05
CA ILE A 237 -13.95 -8.90 -5.60
C ILE A 237 -13.21 -10.10 -5.00
N GLU A 238 -13.46 -11.30 -5.50
CA GLU A 238 -12.83 -12.54 -5.06
C GLU A 238 -11.30 -12.50 -5.19
N ASP A 239 -10.79 -11.83 -6.23
CA ASP A 239 -9.35 -11.65 -6.43
C ASP A 239 -8.69 -10.72 -5.40
N LEU A 240 -9.47 -9.90 -4.73
CA LEU A 240 -9.04 -8.96 -3.71
C LEU A 240 -9.20 -9.50 -2.28
N LEU A 241 -9.88 -10.64 -2.13
CA LEU A 241 -10.03 -11.32 -0.85
C LEU A 241 -8.85 -12.27 -0.62
N VAL A 242 -8.25 -12.17 0.53
CA VAL A 242 -7.16 -13.07 0.96
C VAL A 242 -7.57 -13.72 2.26
N GLY A 243 -7.90 -15.02 2.20
CA GLY A 243 -8.19 -15.79 3.41
C GLY A 243 -6.94 -15.93 4.27
N VAL A 244 -7.10 -15.66 5.57
CA VAL A 244 -6.00 -15.77 6.53
C VAL A 244 -5.93 -17.19 7.09
N HIS A 245 -4.80 -17.84 6.89
CA HIS A 245 -4.57 -19.19 7.41
C HIS A 245 -3.98 -19.19 8.83
N ILE A 246 -3.49 -18.06 9.31
CA ILE A 246 -2.87 -17.93 10.62
C ILE A 246 -3.73 -17.04 11.51
N VAL A 247 -4.62 -17.66 12.28
CA VAL A 247 -5.40 -16.94 13.30
C VAL A 247 -4.63 -17.00 14.63
N ARG A 248 -4.16 -15.86 15.11
CA ARG A 248 -3.56 -15.76 16.46
C ARG A 248 -4.69 -15.70 17.52
N PRO A 249 -4.61 -16.48 18.60
CA PRO A 249 -5.57 -16.37 19.69
C PRO A 249 -5.67 -14.92 20.18
N GLY A 250 -6.89 -14.39 20.26
CA GLY A 250 -7.15 -13.00 20.71
C GLY A 250 -6.95 -11.92 19.63
N SER A 251 -6.55 -12.27 18.40
CA SER A 251 -6.61 -11.33 17.28
C SER A 251 -8.03 -11.33 16.69
N LEU A 252 -8.52 -10.14 16.34
CA LEU A 252 -9.80 -9.99 15.64
C LEU A 252 -9.68 -10.24 14.13
N GLY A 253 -8.62 -10.91 13.68
CA GLY A 253 -8.31 -11.12 12.27
C GLY A 253 -7.63 -9.93 11.61
N HIS A 254 -7.89 -8.71 12.04
CA HIS A 254 -7.48 -7.47 11.40
C HIS A 254 -5.98 -7.35 11.10
N GLY A 255 -5.11 -7.74 12.06
CA GLY A 255 -3.65 -7.72 11.85
C GLY A 255 -3.09 -8.98 11.18
N ALA A 256 -3.85 -10.05 11.12
CA ALA A 256 -3.37 -11.36 10.63
C ALA A 256 -3.02 -11.32 9.13
N LEU A 257 -3.70 -10.46 8.37
CA LEU A 257 -3.44 -10.23 6.95
C LEU A 257 -1.99 -9.81 6.66
N LEU A 258 -1.35 -9.09 7.58
CA LEU A 258 0.04 -8.64 7.44
C LEU A 258 1.07 -9.78 7.50
N ASP A 259 0.70 -10.88 8.14
CA ASP A 259 1.54 -12.08 8.29
C ASP A 259 1.21 -13.16 7.24
N GLU A 260 0.26 -12.90 6.31
CA GLU A 260 -0.20 -13.87 5.34
C GLU A 260 0.72 -13.94 4.10
N PRO A 261 1.35 -15.08 3.80
CA PRO A 261 2.25 -15.22 2.65
C PRO A 261 1.60 -14.95 1.29
N ALA A 262 0.29 -15.11 1.16
CA ALA A 262 -0.44 -14.77 -0.06
C ALA A 262 -0.43 -13.25 -0.30
N VAL A 263 -0.58 -12.46 0.77
CA VAL A 263 -0.45 -10.99 0.71
C VAL A 263 0.96 -10.58 0.31
N TRP A 264 1.99 -11.25 0.85
CA TRP A 264 3.39 -10.95 0.53
C TRP A 264 3.71 -11.19 -0.95
N ARG A 265 3.20 -12.29 -1.52
CA ARG A 265 3.34 -12.56 -2.96
C ARG A 265 2.61 -11.50 -3.80
N ARG A 266 1.38 -11.16 -3.45
CA ARG A 266 0.62 -10.08 -4.12
C ARG A 266 1.35 -8.73 -4.04
N ALA A 267 1.94 -8.42 -2.88
CA ALA A 267 2.73 -7.19 -2.73
C ALA A 267 3.95 -7.20 -3.65
N LEU A 268 4.70 -8.31 -3.70
CA LEU A 268 5.86 -8.42 -4.60
C LEU A 268 5.45 -8.31 -6.07
N ASP A 269 4.37 -8.96 -6.47
CA ASP A 269 3.84 -8.87 -7.83
C ASP A 269 3.42 -7.44 -8.18
N PHE A 270 2.88 -6.70 -7.20
CA PHE A 270 2.41 -5.33 -7.37
C PHE A 270 3.55 -4.32 -7.45
N VAL A 271 4.49 -4.36 -6.51
CA VAL A 271 5.61 -3.39 -6.46
C VAL A 271 6.77 -3.79 -7.41
N GLY A 272 6.84 -5.05 -7.78
CA GLY A 272 7.93 -5.62 -8.58
C GLY A 272 9.24 -5.80 -7.82
N PRO A 273 10.18 -6.59 -8.35
CA PRO A 273 11.48 -6.78 -7.75
C PRO A 273 12.40 -5.58 -7.98
N GLN A 274 13.31 -5.31 -7.04
CA GLN A 274 14.36 -4.28 -7.16
C GLN A 274 15.52 -4.72 -8.08
N HIS A 275 15.70 -6.03 -8.23
CA HIS A 275 16.82 -6.60 -8.95
C HIS A 275 16.40 -7.38 -10.18
N VAL A 276 16.93 -6.94 -11.33
CA VAL A 276 17.03 -7.81 -12.49
C VAL A 276 18.35 -7.65 -13.26
N ALA A 277 19.10 -6.57 -13.11
CA ALA A 277 20.37 -6.45 -13.82
C ALA A 277 21.49 -7.36 -13.30
N ALA A 278 21.45 -7.78 -12.03
CA ALA A 278 22.45 -8.71 -11.46
C ALA A 278 22.03 -10.19 -11.52
N SER A 279 20.79 -10.48 -11.84
CA SER A 279 20.25 -11.84 -11.76
C SER A 279 20.14 -12.57 -13.10
N TYR A 280 20.45 -11.93 -14.21
CA TYR A 280 20.63 -12.71 -15.45
C TYR A 280 21.79 -13.71 -15.33
N GLU A 281 22.83 -13.38 -14.59
CA GLU A 281 23.88 -14.37 -14.27
C GLU A 281 23.51 -15.33 -13.14
N GLN A 282 22.50 -15.01 -12.31
CA GLN A 282 22.03 -15.87 -11.19
C GLN A 282 20.72 -16.63 -11.51
N ILE A 283 20.03 -16.30 -12.60
CA ILE A 283 18.91 -17.13 -13.11
C ILE A 283 19.45 -18.38 -13.81
N ASP A 284 20.68 -18.35 -14.28
CA ASP A 284 21.35 -19.52 -14.87
C ASP A 284 21.32 -20.79 -13.98
N PRO A 285 21.54 -20.73 -12.63
CA PRO A 285 21.41 -21.94 -11.80
C PRO A 285 19.96 -22.44 -11.70
N ILE A 286 18.98 -21.54 -11.55
CA ILE A 286 17.56 -21.94 -11.42
C ILE A 286 17.03 -22.45 -12.75
N ASP A 287 17.39 -21.82 -13.86
CA ASP A 287 17.02 -22.29 -15.20
C ASP A 287 17.75 -23.57 -15.53
N THR A 288 19.01 -23.72 -15.12
CA THR A 288 19.80 -24.95 -15.23
C THR A 288 19.20 -26.07 -14.38
N GLU A 289 18.79 -25.82 -13.12
CA GLU A 289 18.11 -26.79 -12.28
C GLU A 289 16.72 -27.15 -12.83
N LEU A 290 15.96 -26.17 -13.33
CA LEU A 290 14.66 -26.39 -13.96
C LEU A 290 14.79 -27.20 -15.24
N GLN A 291 15.79 -26.92 -16.08
CA GLN A 291 16.09 -27.68 -17.29
C GLN A 291 16.56 -29.11 -16.94
N ALA A 292 17.42 -29.26 -15.94
CA ALA A 292 17.84 -30.57 -15.43
C ALA A 292 16.66 -31.39 -14.88
N LEU A 293 15.75 -30.73 -14.13
CA LEU A 293 14.52 -31.36 -13.64
C LEU A 293 13.61 -31.75 -14.79
N LYS A 294 13.38 -30.89 -15.78
CA LYS A 294 12.59 -31.21 -16.98
C LYS A 294 13.19 -32.39 -17.74
N GLN A 295 14.51 -32.44 -17.94
CA GLN A 295 15.17 -33.56 -18.61
C GLN A 295 15.06 -34.87 -17.81
N ARG A 296 15.15 -34.80 -16.47
CA ARG A 296 14.93 -35.95 -15.60
C ARG A 296 13.49 -36.47 -15.71
N LEU A 297 12.48 -35.55 -15.62
CA LEU A 297 11.07 -35.91 -15.73
C LEU A 297 10.71 -36.52 -17.12
N ARG A 298 11.36 -36.01 -18.19
CA ARG A 298 11.22 -36.62 -19.54
C ARG A 298 11.83 -38.01 -19.60
N ARG A 299 13.02 -38.24 -19.02
CA ARG A 299 13.63 -39.58 -18.95
C ARG A 299 12.82 -40.57 -18.13
N GLU A 300 12.13 -40.09 -17.10
CA GLU A 300 11.22 -40.89 -16.28
C GLU A 300 9.82 -41.06 -16.92
N GLY A 301 9.59 -40.52 -18.12
CA GLY A 301 8.28 -40.59 -18.80
C GLY A 301 7.14 -39.84 -18.11
N ARG A 302 7.47 -38.94 -17.20
CA ARG A 302 6.49 -38.17 -16.39
C ARG A 302 6.00 -36.88 -17.06
N ILE A 303 6.73 -36.42 -18.06
CA ILE A 303 6.31 -35.29 -18.94
C ILE A 303 6.79 -35.61 -20.36
N LYS A 304 6.07 -35.07 -21.37
CA LYS A 304 6.41 -35.18 -22.80
C LYS A 304 7.43 -34.14 -23.25
#